data_f19c0988bd4ef591040c24c7e0192579
#
_entry.id   f19c0988bd4ef591040c24c7e0192579
#
_cell.length_a   1.000
_cell.length_b   1.000
_cell.length_c   1.000
_cell.angle_alpha   90.00
_cell.angle_beta   90.00
_cell.angle_gamma   90.00
#
_symmetry.space_group_name_H-M   'P 1'
#
loop_
_entity.id
_entity.type
_entity.pdbx_description
1 polymer ?
#
loop_
_entity_poly.entity_id
_entity_poly.type
_entity_poly.pdbx_seq_one_letter_code
_entity_poly.pdbx_strand_id
1 'polypeptide(L)'
;MDLHGYKENVKKTMKGFLFWEKDLVFKGMTQSGYEIEFDAAVQWGCMPTEGLLLSLAGCMGIDVVSFLTKMKAEVTKFKMDIDAERNPAPPQYFTAFTFHLHITGKGITEKQVERAVALSQEKYCSVYHSLRKDLSVKVGYTITDVEEPHAVK
;
A
#
# COMPACT_ATOMS: atom_id res chain seq x y z
N MET A 1 -15.20 -12.33 -1.51
CA MET A 1 -13.82 -12.52 -1.06
C MET A 1 -13.79 -12.43 0.46
N ASP A 2 -13.33 -13.47 1.13
CA ASP A 2 -13.19 -13.45 2.59
C ASP A 2 -11.93 -12.65 2.96
N LEU A 3 -12.12 -11.44 3.50
CA LEU A 3 -11.04 -10.58 3.95
C LEU A 3 -10.49 -11.00 5.34
N HIS A 4 -11.12 -12.02 5.97
CA HIS A 4 -10.77 -12.41 7.34
C HIS A 4 -9.48 -13.22 7.44
N GLY A 5 -9.09 -13.95 6.38
CA GLY A 5 -7.99 -14.91 6.43
C GLY A 5 -6.79 -14.60 5.53
N TYR A 6 -6.71 -13.43 4.89
CA TYR A 6 -5.65 -13.20 3.89
C TYR A 6 -4.22 -13.26 4.45
N LYS A 7 -4.04 -13.05 5.75
CA LYS A 7 -2.74 -13.21 6.45
C LYS A 7 -2.55 -14.55 7.16
N GLU A 8 -3.56 -15.41 7.22
CA GLU A 8 -3.46 -16.71 7.89
C GLU A 8 -2.70 -17.74 7.05
N ASN A 9 -2.69 -17.57 5.73
CA ASN A 9 -2.04 -18.46 4.77
C ASN A 9 -0.72 -17.92 4.20
N VAL A 10 0.06 -17.21 5.02
CA VAL A 10 1.35 -16.65 4.60
C VAL A 10 2.36 -17.78 4.34
N LYS A 11 2.84 -17.86 3.12
CA LYS A 11 3.92 -18.78 2.75
C LYS A 11 5.22 -18.35 3.45
N LYS A 12 5.90 -19.29 4.10
CA LYS A 12 7.21 -19.04 4.76
C LYS A 12 8.31 -18.70 3.76
N THR A 13 8.17 -19.13 2.51
CA THR A 13 9.12 -18.88 1.43
C THR A 13 8.40 -18.33 0.22
N MET A 14 9.04 -17.38 -0.45
CA MET A 14 8.57 -16.78 -1.70
C MET A 14 9.65 -16.95 -2.76
N LYS A 15 9.23 -17.10 -4.02
CA LYS A 15 10.10 -17.16 -5.19
C LYS A 15 9.66 -16.14 -6.21
N GLY A 16 10.61 -15.58 -6.93
CA GLY A 16 10.38 -14.72 -8.07
C GLY A 16 11.46 -14.96 -9.12
N PHE A 17 11.22 -14.42 -10.29
CA PHE A 17 12.12 -14.51 -11.44
C PHE A 17 12.35 -13.09 -11.95
N LEU A 18 13.55 -12.81 -12.45
CA LEU A 18 13.88 -11.54 -13.08
C LEU A 18 14.55 -11.86 -14.42
N PHE A 19 14.01 -11.29 -15.48
CA PHE A 19 14.52 -11.47 -16.83
C PHE A 19 15.01 -10.10 -17.35
N TRP A 20 16.23 -10.09 -17.87
CA TRP A 20 16.72 -8.94 -18.61
C TRP A 20 16.16 -8.98 -20.04
N GLU A 21 15.56 -7.90 -20.51
CA GLU A 21 14.99 -7.82 -21.84
C GLU A 21 15.91 -7.08 -22.82
N LYS A 22 16.29 -5.86 -22.47
CA LYS A 22 17.21 -5.01 -23.24
C LYS A 22 17.67 -3.83 -22.37
N ASP A 23 18.76 -3.21 -22.71
CA ASP A 23 19.30 -2.01 -22.05
C ASP A 23 19.23 -2.11 -20.51
N LEU A 24 18.47 -1.26 -19.84
CA LEU A 24 18.19 -1.31 -18.40
C LEU A 24 16.72 -1.62 -18.12
N VAL A 25 16.09 -2.44 -18.97
CA VAL A 25 14.71 -2.91 -18.86
C VAL A 25 14.70 -4.37 -18.39
N PHE A 26 13.96 -4.62 -17.34
CA PHE A 26 13.81 -5.94 -16.73
C PHE A 26 12.35 -6.27 -16.52
N LYS A 27 11.99 -7.53 -16.72
CA LYS A 27 10.69 -8.08 -16.34
C LYS A 27 10.83 -8.95 -15.10
N GLY A 28 10.16 -8.56 -14.03
CA GLY A 28 9.98 -9.38 -12.84
C GLY A 28 8.71 -10.23 -12.95
N MET A 29 8.75 -11.45 -12.47
CA MET A 29 7.59 -12.34 -12.40
C MET A 29 7.51 -13.00 -11.03
N THR A 30 6.35 -12.92 -10.41
CA THR A 30 6.08 -13.64 -9.16
C THR A 30 5.84 -15.13 -9.42
N GLN A 31 5.97 -15.96 -8.40
CA GLN A 31 5.64 -17.39 -8.49
C GLN A 31 4.17 -17.63 -8.92
N SER A 32 3.29 -16.66 -8.70
CA SER A 32 1.87 -16.73 -9.07
C SER A 32 1.59 -16.23 -10.50
N GLY A 33 2.65 -15.88 -11.26
CA GLY A 33 2.54 -15.45 -12.66
C GLY A 33 2.23 -13.97 -12.88
N TYR A 34 2.20 -13.15 -11.82
CA TYR A 34 2.04 -11.71 -11.99
C TYR A 34 3.37 -11.06 -12.39
N GLU A 35 3.30 -10.15 -13.35
CA GLU A 35 4.45 -9.47 -13.92
C GLU A 35 4.54 -8.02 -13.45
N ILE A 36 5.77 -7.51 -13.37
CA ILE A 36 6.10 -6.11 -13.17
C ILE A 36 7.30 -5.77 -14.06
N GLU A 37 7.21 -4.65 -14.76
CA GLU A 37 8.31 -4.17 -15.59
C GLU A 37 9.07 -3.06 -14.86
N PHE A 38 10.38 -3.21 -14.81
CA PHE A 38 11.31 -2.21 -14.28
C PHE A 38 12.13 -1.59 -15.40
N ASP A 39 12.19 -0.28 -15.42
CA ASP A 39 12.94 0.46 -16.42
C ASP A 39 13.61 1.69 -15.77
N ALA A 40 14.93 1.78 -15.90
CA ALA A 40 15.68 2.93 -15.39
C ALA A 40 15.35 4.24 -16.11
N ALA A 41 14.84 4.19 -17.34
CA ALA A 41 14.43 5.35 -18.13
C ALA A 41 12.93 5.70 -18.01
N VAL A 42 12.16 4.87 -17.30
CA VAL A 42 10.70 5.04 -17.07
C VAL A 42 9.89 5.20 -18.37
N GLN A 43 10.28 4.48 -19.41
CA GLN A 43 9.58 4.48 -20.70
C GLN A 43 8.62 3.30 -20.86
N TRP A 44 8.99 2.15 -20.29
CA TRP A 44 8.29 0.86 -20.43
C TRP A 44 7.85 0.26 -19.10
N GLY A 45 8.36 0.75 -18.01
CA GLY A 45 8.06 0.26 -16.66
C GLY A 45 8.39 1.31 -15.60
N CYS A 46 8.16 0.98 -14.34
CA CYS A 46 8.51 1.85 -13.22
C CYS A 46 9.96 1.63 -12.77
N MET A 47 10.54 2.62 -12.10
CA MET A 47 11.79 2.39 -11.38
C MET A 47 11.57 1.39 -10.22
N PRO A 48 12.56 0.56 -9.88
CA PRO A 48 12.45 -0.35 -8.72
C PRO A 48 12.08 0.36 -7.42
N THR A 49 12.53 1.60 -7.22
CA THR A 49 12.17 2.42 -6.05
C THR A 49 10.70 2.85 -6.06
N GLU A 50 10.11 3.12 -7.23
CA GLU A 50 8.67 3.37 -7.35
C GLU A 50 7.86 2.10 -7.05
N GLY A 51 8.33 0.95 -7.52
CA GLY A 51 7.75 -0.34 -7.18
C GLY A 51 7.74 -0.61 -5.66
N LEU A 52 8.83 -0.28 -4.96
CA LEU A 52 8.90 -0.39 -3.50
C LEU A 52 7.93 0.56 -2.79
N LEU A 53 7.85 1.80 -3.23
CA LEU A 53 6.91 2.81 -2.72
C LEU A 53 5.46 2.30 -2.85
N LEU A 54 5.08 1.84 -4.04
CA LEU A 54 3.74 1.29 -4.29
C LEU A 54 3.47 0.01 -3.50
N SER A 55 4.48 -0.82 -3.29
CA SER A 55 4.37 -2.04 -2.47
C SER A 55 4.06 -1.71 -1.01
N LEU A 56 4.71 -0.69 -0.44
CA LEU A 56 4.41 -0.22 0.91
C LEU A 56 2.98 0.33 1.00
N ALA A 57 2.59 1.18 0.05
CA ALA A 57 1.26 1.75 -0.01
C ALA A 57 0.18 0.66 -0.17
N GLY A 58 0.39 -0.30 -1.07
CA GLY A 58 -0.51 -1.42 -1.29
C GLY A 58 -0.69 -2.30 -0.05
N CYS A 59 0.42 -2.62 0.64
CA CYS A 59 0.38 -3.40 1.88
C CYS A 59 -0.44 -2.69 2.97
N MET A 60 -0.19 -1.40 3.19
CA MET A 60 -0.94 -0.58 4.15
C MET A 60 -2.40 -0.41 3.74
N GLY A 61 -2.67 -0.15 2.45
CA GLY A 61 -4.03 0.01 1.93
C GLY A 61 -4.89 -1.25 2.14
N ILE A 62 -4.34 -2.42 1.85
CA ILE A 62 -5.01 -3.71 2.11
C ILE A 62 -5.33 -3.87 3.60
N ASP A 63 -4.39 -3.56 4.49
CA ASP A 63 -4.61 -3.64 5.93
C ASP A 63 -5.72 -2.70 6.38
N VAL A 64 -5.65 -1.42 6.00
CA VAL A 64 -6.63 -0.40 6.41
C VAL A 64 -8.04 -0.77 5.96
N VAL A 65 -8.23 -1.12 4.69
CA VAL A 65 -9.55 -1.52 4.17
C VAL A 65 -10.05 -2.78 4.88
N SER A 66 -9.19 -3.77 5.08
CA SER A 66 -9.54 -5.01 5.78
C SER A 66 -9.98 -4.74 7.23
N PHE A 67 -9.24 -3.90 7.96
CA PHE A 67 -9.60 -3.58 9.35
C PHE A 67 -10.87 -2.75 9.46
N LEU A 68 -11.07 -1.76 8.59
CA LEU A 68 -12.30 -0.99 8.55
C LEU A 68 -13.51 -1.89 8.29
N THR A 69 -13.40 -2.83 7.35
CA THR A 69 -14.44 -3.81 7.08
C THR A 69 -14.72 -4.70 8.30
N LYS A 70 -13.68 -5.17 9.00
CA LYS A 70 -13.84 -5.93 10.26
C LYS A 70 -14.52 -5.12 11.37
N MET A 71 -14.30 -3.80 11.40
CA MET A 71 -14.97 -2.87 12.31
C MET A 71 -16.36 -2.44 11.82
N LYS A 72 -16.93 -3.14 10.82
CA LYS A 72 -18.25 -2.91 10.23
C LYS A 72 -18.41 -1.53 9.55
N ALA A 73 -17.33 -0.90 9.15
CA ALA A 73 -17.37 0.27 8.28
C ALA A 73 -17.52 -0.19 6.82
N GLU A 74 -18.37 0.50 6.07
CA GLU A 74 -18.61 0.20 4.66
C GLU A 74 -17.75 1.14 3.79
N VAL A 75 -16.60 0.65 3.33
CA VAL A 75 -15.72 1.41 2.44
C VAL A 75 -16.16 1.21 0.99
N THR A 76 -16.50 2.29 0.30
CA THR A 76 -16.92 2.27 -1.11
C THR A 76 -15.85 2.75 -2.07
N LYS A 77 -14.97 3.67 -1.62
CA LYS A 77 -13.79 4.12 -2.38
C LYS A 77 -12.61 4.33 -1.44
N PHE A 78 -11.45 4.02 -1.97
CA PHE A 78 -10.17 4.23 -1.27
C PHE A 78 -9.13 4.73 -2.27
N LYS A 79 -8.46 5.82 -1.93
CA LYS A 79 -7.30 6.36 -2.66
C LYS A 79 -6.23 6.73 -1.64
N MET A 80 -4.98 6.62 -2.03
CA MET A 80 -3.85 7.06 -1.23
C MET A 80 -2.94 7.93 -2.08
N ASP A 81 -2.69 9.16 -1.64
CA ASP A 81 -1.62 9.98 -2.16
C ASP A 81 -0.35 9.66 -1.38
N ILE A 82 0.79 9.65 -2.07
CA ILE A 82 2.05 9.16 -1.53
C ILE A 82 3.16 10.14 -1.90
N ASP A 83 3.82 10.68 -0.89
CA ASP A 83 5.04 11.47 -1.03
C ASP A 83 6.19 10.72 -0.34
N ALA A 84 7.36 10.71 -0.96
CA ALA A 84 8.53 10.05 -0.42
C ALA A 84 9.77 10.92 -0.55
N GLU A 85 10.59 10.92 0.50
CA GLU A 85 11.89 11.59 0.52
C GLU A 85 13.02 10.55 0.47
N ARG A 86 14.09 10.89 -0.22
CA ARG A 86 15.27 10.03 -0.37
C ARG A 86 16.53 10.75 0.05
N ASN A 87 17.50 10.00 0.55
CA ASN A 87 18.85 10.51 0.75
C ASN A 87 19.43 10.98 -0.60
N PRO A 88 19.95 12.23 -0.73
CA PRO A 88 20.42 12.76 -2.01
C PRO A 88 21.70 12.10 -2.52
N ALA A 89 22.50 11.55 -1.61
CA ALA A 89 23.73 10.85 -1.95
C ALA A 89 23.55 9.32 -1.99
N PRO A 90 24.31 8.58 -2.78
CA PRO A 90 24.28 7.11 -2.73
C PRO A 90 24.49 6.59 -1.28
N PRO A 91 23.70 5.58 -0.90
CA PRO A 91 22.86 4.71 -1.72
C PRO A 91 21.40 5.19 -1.96
N GLN A 92 21.09 6.45 -1.79
CA GLN A 92 19.81 7.09 -2.13
C GLN A 92 18.55 6.33 -1.61
N TYR A 93 18.63 5.79 -0.41
CA TYR A 93 17.53 5.10 0.25
C TYR A 93 16.41 6.06 0.66
N PHE A 94 15.22 5.54 0.87
CA PHE A 94 14.11 6.33 1.42
C PHE A 94 14.37 6.71 2.88
N THR A 95 14.10 7.97 3.19
CA THR A 95 14.22 8.55 4.54
C THR A 95 12.85 8.83 5.15
N ALA A 96 11.85 9.16 4.33
CA ALA A 96 10.50 9.42 4.79
C ALA A 96 9.45 9.04 3.76
N PHE A 97 8.28 8.64 4.25
CA PHE A 97 7.04 8.53 3.49
C PHE A 97 5.94 9.34 4.18
N THR A 98 5.16 10.04 3.38
CA THR A 98 3.92 10.68 3.84
C THR A 98 2.77 10.14 3.00
N PHE A 99 1.81 9.50 3.67
CA PHE A 99 0.60 8.99 3.05
C PHE A 99 -0.59 9.87 3.43
N HIS A 100 -1.47 10.13 2.48
CA HIS A 100 -2.77 10.71 2.74
C HIS A 100 -3.87 9.81 2.20
N LEU A 101 -4.69 9.28 3.10
CA LEU A 101 -5.77 8.35 2.76
C LEU A 101 -7.05 9.14 2.46
N HIS A 102 -7.65 8.91 1.32
CA HIS A 102 -8.99 9.40 0.98
C HIS A 102 -9.95 8.23 1.06
N ILE A 103 -10.83 8.22 2.05
CA ILE A 103 -11.71 7.10 2.35
C ILE A 103 -13.15 7.56 2.22
N THR A 104 -13.90 6.94 1.33
CA THR A 104 -15.34 7.22 1.13
C THR A 104 -16.14 6.00 1.54
N GLY A 105 -17.22 6.19 2.29
CA GLY A 105 -18.08 5.10 2.71
C GLY A 105 -19.08 5.48 3.78
N LYS A 106 -19.71 4.48 4.42
CA LYS A 106 -20.69 4.67 5.51
C LYS A 106 -20.15 4.12 6.82
N GLY A 107 -20.46 4.81 7.92
CA GLY A 107 -20.12 4.36 9.27
C GLY A 107 -18.61 4.34 9.54
N ILE A 108 -17.85 5.19 8.85
CA ILE A 108 -16.42 5.32 9.03
C ILE A 108 -16.16 6.45 10.02
N THR A 109 -15.47 6.14 11.11
CA THR A 109 -15.08 7.12 12.13
C THR A 109 -13.57 7.34 12.14
N GLU A 110 -13.13 8.51 12.57
CA GLU A 110 -11.70 8.83 12.73
C GLU A 110 -10.99 7.78 13.60
N LYS A 111 -11.61 7.42 14.73
CA LYS A 111 -11.07 6.40 15.65
C LYS A 111 -10.84 5.04 14.97
N GLN A 112 -11.73 4.63 14.07
CA GLN A 112 -11.56 3.39 13.31
C GLN A 112 -10.40 3.51 12.32
N VAL A 113 -10.27 4.64 11.62
CA VAL A 113 -9.17 4.87 10.68
C VAL A 113 -7.83 4.90 11.41
N GLU A 114 -7.73 5.66 12.49
CA GLU A 114 -6.52 5.72 13.34
C GLU A 114 -6.13 4.32 13.85
N ARG A 115 -7.11 3.56 14.32
CA ARG A 115 -6.87 2.19 14.80
C ARG A 115 -6.41 1.26 13.67
N ALA A 116 -6.98 1.36 12.48
CA ALA A 116 -6.60 0.55 11.32
C ALA A 116 -5.17 0.87 10.87
N VAL A 117 -4.81 2.16 10.81
CA VAL A 117 -3.45 2.61 10.48
C VAL A 117 -2.45 2.13 11.53
N ALA A 118 -2.75 2.31 12.82
CA ALA A 118 -1.88 1.87 13.90
C ALA A 118 -1.62 0.36 13.85
N LEU A 119 -2.66 -0.46 13.66
CA LEU A 119 -2.53 -1.91 13.52
C LEU A 119 -1.64 -2.31 12.33
N SER A 120 -1.79 -1.62 11.19
CA SER A 120 -0.94 -1.86 10.02
C SER A 120 0.53 -1.57 10.34
N GLN A 121 0.82 -0.40 10.89
CA GLN A 121 2.20 0.03 11.19
C GLN A 121 2.85 -0.79 12.31
N GLU A 122 2.12 -1.07 13.39
CA GLU A 122 2.67 -1.75 14.55
C GLU A 122 2.88 -3.26 14.33
N LYS A 123 2.02 -3.89 13.52
CA LYS A 123 1.97 -5.36 13.52
C LYS A 123 1.82 -6.02 12.15
N TYR A 124 1.03 -5.46 11.24
CA TYR A 124 0.53 -6.26 10.11
C TYR A 124 1.17 -5.97 8.75
N CYS A 125 1.68 -4.76 8.50
CA CYS A 125 2.28 -4.44 7.22
C CYS A 125 3.68 -5.08 7.07
N SER A 126 3.72 -6.22 6.41
CA SER A 126 4.97 -6.97 6.20
C SER A 126 6.02 -6.16 5.42
N VAL A 127 5.58 -5.35 4.46
CA VAL A 127 6.50 -4.49 3.69
C VAL A 127 7.11 -3.44 4.61
N TYR A 128 6.30 -2.75 5.44
CA TYR A 128 6.80 -1.78 6.40
C TYR A 128 7.86 -2.38 7.34
N HIS A 129 7.57 -3.56 7.90
CA HIS A 129 8.49 -4.26 8.80
C HIS A 129 9.74 -4.83 8.11
N SER A 130 9.77 -4.87 6.77
CA SER A 130 10.94 -5.28 5.99
C SER A 130 11.86 -4.11 5.63
N LEU A 131 11.43 -2.87 5.90
CA LEU A 131 12.20 -1.66 5.61
C LEU A 131 13.11 -1.26 6.78
N ARG A 132 13.91 -0.23 6.55
CA ARG A 132 14.80 0.35 7.58
C ARG A 132 13.98 0.82 8.78
N LYS A 133 14.51 0.57 9.99
CA LYS A 133 13.82 0.94 11.25
C LYS A 133 13.78 2.44 11.52
N ASP A 134 14.70 3.20 10.91
CA ASP A 134 14.80 4.67 11.01
C ASP A 134 13.96 5.40 9.96
N LEU A 135 13.20 4.66 9.13
CA LEU A 135 12.30 5.22 8.16
C LEU A 135 11.13 5.94 8.83
N SER A 136 10.97 7.22 8.53
CA SER A 136 9.81 8.00 9.00
C SER A 136 8.58 7.71 8.12
N VAL A 137 7.48 7.29 8.73
CA VAL A 137 6.21 7.10 8.02
C VAL A 137 5.10 7.88 8.71
N LYS A 138 4.55 8.88 8.02
CA LYS A 138 3.42 9.70 8.47
C LYS A 138 2.18 9.34 7.67
N VAL A 139 1.03 9.27 8.33
CA VAL A 139 -0.25 8.96 7.70
C VAL A 139 -1.29 9.97 8.11
N GLY A 140 -1.83 10.71 7.15
CA GLY A 140 -3.00 11.55 7.29
C GLY A 140 -4.19 10.92 6.57
N TYR A 141 -5.39 11.45 6.79
CA TYR A 141 -6.59 10.93 6.14
C TYR A 141 -7.69 11.98 5.99
N THR A 142 -8.58 11.73 5.04
CA THR A 142 -9.84 12.44 4.83
C THR A 142 -10.94 11.40 4.71
N ILE A 143 -12.01 11.54 5.48
CA ILE A 143 -13.20 10.69 5.43
C ILE A 143 -14.31 11.46 4.72
N THR A 144 -14.96 10.83 3.75
CA THR A 144 -16.11 11.35 3.04
C THR A 144 -17.28 10.40 3.20
N ASP A 145 -18.37 10.85 3.85
CA ASP A 145 -19.59 10.08 3.94
C ASP A 145 -20.33 10.03 2.60
N VAL A 146 -20.84 8.85 2.26
CA VAL A 146 -21.80 8.71 1.16
C VAL A 146 -23.16 9.14 1.69
N GLU A 147 -23.64 10.33 1.32
CA GLU A 147 -25.02 10.72 1.58
C GLU A 147 -25.95 9.75 0.86
N GLU A 148 -26.97 9.24 1.57
CA GLU A 148 -28.07 8.52 0.90
C GLU A 148 -28.77 9.48 -0.05
N PRO A 149 -29.08 9.07 -1.30
CA PRO A 149 -29.93 9.87 -2.15
C PRO A 149 -31.23 10.05 -1.37
N HIS A 150 -31.55 11.32 -1.05
CA HIS A 150 -32.82 11.65 -0.43
C HIS A 150 -33.92 11.03 -1.28
N ALA A 151 -34.66 10.07 -0.73
CA ALA A 151 -35.87 9.57 -1.35
C ALA A 151 -36.83 10.77 -1.46
N VAL A 152 -36.97 11.29 -2.67
CA VAL A 152 -37.98 12.27 -2.98
C VAL A 152 -39.31 11.57 -2.77
N LYS A 153 -40.06 12.02 -1.74
CA LYS A 153 -41.42 11.57 -1.49
C LYS A 153 -42.36 12.20 -2.52
#